data_b6900f752aa381d54e537fe48c9c1209
#
_entry.id   b6900f752aa381d54e537fe48c9c1209
#
_cell.length_a   1.000
_cell.length_b   1.000
_cell.length_c   1.000
_cell.angle_alpha   90.00
_cell.angle_beta   90.00
_cell.angle_gamma   90.00
#
_symmetry.space_group_name_H-M   'P 1'
#
loop_
_entity.id
_entity.type
_entity.pdbx_description
1 polymer ?
#
loop_
_entity_poly.entity_id
_entity_poly.type
_entity_poly.pdbx_seq_one_letter_code
_entity_poly.pdbx_strand_id
1 'polypeptide(L)'
;MNVIGEYLALISADAAAYADALAAHCADVILLPPCSSADRRIAAHPDTLTAPIGDSLILSAAYAAECPSVMQALHRRAAVKLILADTPVTRTYPADIAYNICIHRKNLYGFLPHLAPAVLQEAQRQDYALRSVKQGYAGCAALSCGNTLITADPAIARAAAADGADVLLTEGENVSLAGYNSGFIGGAGGVCGDTVFFFGMPSSALYGALNARGIHVIALDGTPLADFGGIRFVRLRA
;
A
#
# COMPACT_ATOMS: atom_id res chain seq x y z
N MET A 1 -9.27 -20.45 -8.31
CA MET A 1 -8.73 -19.14 -8.74
C MET A 1 -9.53 -18.08 -7.99
N ASN A 2 -8.95 -17.43 -6.97
CA ASN A 2 -9.66 -16.37 -6.24
C ASN A 2 -9.71 -15.13 -7.15
N VAL A 3 -10.85 -14.90 -7.76
CA VAL A 3 -11.09 -13.70 -8.56
C VAL A 3 -11.69 -12.66 -7.64
N ILE A 4 -10.98 -11.54 -7.45
CA ILE A 4 -11.46 -10.38 -6.68
C ILE A 4 -12.16 -9.38 -7.61
N GLY A 5 -13.10 -9.87 -8.42
CA GLY A 5 -13.82 -9.10 -9.45
C GLY A 5 -14.61 -7.89 -8.93
N GLU A 6 -14.74 -7.74 -7.61
CA GLU A 6 -15.37 -6.58 -6.96
C GLU A 6 -14.41 -5.43 -6.69
N TYR A 7 -13.12 -5.55 -7.08
CA TYR A 7 -12.11 -4.57 -6.75
C TYR A 7 -11.42 -4.02 -7.99
N LEU A 8 -11.09 -2.74 -7.92
CA LEU A 8 -10.11 -2.07 -8.77
C LEU A 8 -8.75 -2.15 -8.08
N ALA A 9 -7.68 -2.36 -8.84
CA ALA A 9 -6.32 -2.27 -8.34
C ALA A 9 -5.67 -0.95 -8.79
N LEU A 10 -5.08 -0.21 -7.86
CA LEU A 10 -4.27 0.97 -8.15
C LEU A 10 -2.81 0.55 -7.99
N ILE A 11 -2.02 0.70 -9.04
CA ILE A 11 -0.58 0.40 -9.04
C ILE A 11 0.21 1.56 -9.65
N SER A 12 1.49 1.60 -9.38
CA SER A 12 2.42 2.55 -10.01
C SER A 12 2.41 2.40 -11.53
N ALA A 13 2.52 3.51 -12.26
CA ALA A 13 2.78 3.47 -13.70
C ALA A 13 4.10 2.73 -14.03
N ASP A 14 5.07 2.73 -13.10
CA ASP A 14 6.32 1.99 -13.24
C ASP A 14 6.11 0.46 -13.16
N ALA A 15 4.99 0.01 -12.60
CA ALA A 15 4.57 -1.39 -12.52
C ALA A 15 3.62 -1.81 -13.67
N ALA A 16 3.54 -1.04 -14.76
CA ALA A 16 2.59 -1.30 -15.86
C ALA A 16 2.74 -2.69 -16.47
N ALA A 17 3.94 -3.29 -16.45
CA ALA A 17 4.18 -4.64 -16.96
C ALA A 17 3.37 -5.73 -16.22
N TYR A 18 2.92 -5.45 -14.99
CA TYR A 18 2.11 -6.39 -14.17
C TYR A 18 0.59 -6.18 -14.35
N ALA A 19 0.17 -5.17 -15.12
CA ALA A 19 -1.23 -4.81 -15.20
C ALA A 19 -2.11 -5.94 -15.76
N ASP A 20 -1.68 -6.61 -16.83
CA ASP A 20 -2.44 -7.71 -17.45
C ASP A 20 -2.54 -8.92 -16.51
N ALA A 21 -1.44 -9.28 -15.83
CA ALA A 21 -1.44 -10.37 -14.85
C ALA A 21 -2.38 -10.07 -13.68
N LEU A 22 -2.39 -8.82 -13.20
CA LEU A 22 -3.27 -8.38 -12.12
C LEU A 22 -4.73 -8.29 -12.55
N ALA A 23 -4.99 -7.83 -13.79
CA ALA A 23 -6.34 -7.73 -14.38
C ALA A 23 -7.03 -9.11 -14.54
N ALA A 24 -6.27 -10.21 -14.58
CA ALA A 24 -6.83 -11.55 -14.55
C ALA A 24 -7.53 -11.88 -13.20
N HIS A 25 -7.28 -11.09 -12.16
CA HIS A 25 -7.79 -11.33 -10.80
C HIS A 25 -8.79 -10.27 -10.33
N CYS A 26 -8.73 -9.03 -10.80
CA CYS A 26 -9.57 -7.92 -10.36
C CYS A 26 -10.44 -7.36 -11.52
N ALA A 27 -11.36 -6.44 -11.21
CA ALA A 27 -12.27 -5.85 -12.21
C ALA A 27 -11.54 -4.97 -13.22
N ASP A 28 -10.47 -4.27 -12.80
CA ASP A 28 -9.63 -3.44 -13.65
C ASP A 28 -8.40 -2.95 -12.88
N VAL A 29 -7.41 -2.44 -13.61
CA VAL A 29 -6.18 -1.87 -13.08
C VAL A 29 -6.07 -0.41 -13.49
N ILE A 30 -5.84 0.47 -12.53
CA ILE A 30 -5.61 1.89 -12.73
C ILE A 30 -4.14 2.18 -12.45
N LEU A 31 -3.43 2.69 -13.45
CA LEU A 31 -2.05 3.13 -13.31
C LEU A 31 -2.02 4.54 -12.73
N LEU A 32 -1.31 4.72 -11.61
CA LEU A 32 -1.06 6.03 -11.03
C LEU A 32 0.14 6.67 -11.73
N PRO A 33 -0.04 7.81 -12.40
CA PRO A 33 1.07 8.53 -13.02
C PRO A 33 1.98 9.16 -11.97
N PRO A 34 3.24 9.50 -12.33
CA PRO A 34 4.15 10.13 -11.39
C PRO A 34 3.67 11.53 -10.99
N CYS A 35 3.77 11.85 -9.70
CA CYS A 35 3.55 13.18 -9.13
C CYS A 35 4.77 14.06 -9.41
N SER A 36 4.58 15.23 -10.00
CA SER A 36 5.67 16.14 -10.42
C SER A 36 6.48 16.68 -9.24
N SER A 37 5.89 16.78 -8.06
CA SER A 37 6.52 17.30 -6.83
C SER A 37 7.20 16.22 -5.98
N ALA A 38 7.02 14.93 -6.29
CA ALA A 38 7.62 13.81 -5.55
C ALA A 38 9.08 13.54 -5.95
N ASP A 39 9.78 12.71 -5.18
CA ASP A 39 11.06 12.13 -5.62
C ASP A 39 10.79 11.21 -6.83
N ARG A 40 11.49 11.46 -7.93
CA ARG A 40 11.27 10.77 -9.22
C ARG A 40 11.35 9.24 -9.13
N ARG A 41 12.09 8.69 -8.14
CA ARG A 41 12.29 7.25 -7.96
C ARG A 41 11.07 6.54 -7.37
N ILE A 42 10.19 7.31 -6.68
CA ILE A 42 8.98 6.84 -6.02
C ILE A 42 7.77 7.70 -6.39
N ALA A 43 7.88 8.51 -7.44
CA ALA A 43 6.89 9.52 -7.79
C ALA A 43 5.52 8.95 -8.17
N ALA A 44 5.47 7.71 -8.63
CA ALA A 44 4.24 7.00 -8.99
C ALA A 44 3.80 5.96 -7.94
N HIS A 45 4.49 5.86 -6.80
CA HIS A 45 4.22 4.86 -5.78
C HIS A 45 2.87 5.09 -5.09
N PRO A 46 1.93 4.13 -5.12
CA PRO A 46 0.61 4.27 -4.50
C PRO A 46 0.66 4.63 -3.01
N ASP A 47 1.62 4.10 -2.25
CA ASP A 47 1.79 4.32 -0.82
C ASP A 47 2.35 5.72 -0.47
N THR A 48 3.00 6.38 -1.41
CA THR A 48 3.42 7.79 -1.31
C THR A 48 2.28 8.74 -1.71
N LEU A 49 1.44 8.33 -2.64
CA LEU A 49 0.41 9.17 -3.26
C LEU A 49 -0.95 9.07 -2.58
N THR A 50 -1.23 7.95 -1.89
CA THR A 50 -2.56 7.63 -1.37
C THR A 50 -2.53 7.01 0.02
N ALA A 51 -3.49 7.36 0.87
CA ALA A 51 -3.73 6.73 2.16
C ALA A 51 -5.15 6.12 2.19
N PRO A 52 -5.29 4.78 2.07
CA PRO A 52 -6.58 4.12 2.24
C PRO A 52 -6.91 3.99 3.74
N ILE A 53 -8.11 4.40 4.14
CA ILE A 53 -8.62 4.25 5.52
C ILE A 53 -10.07 3.82 5.45
N GLY A 54 -10.34 2.56 5.77
CA GLY A 54 -11.70 2.00 5.71
C GLY A 54 -12.37 2.19 4.35
N ASP A 55 -13.44 2.99 4.33
CA ASP A 55 -14.20 3.34 3.12
C ASP A 55 -13.66 4.57 2.37
N SER A 56 -12.54 5.14 2.80
CA SER A 56 -11.99 6.38 2.27
C SER A 56 -10.64 6.17 1.60
N LEU A 57 -10.37 6.94 0.55
CA LEU A 57 -9.07 7.07 -0.09
C LEU A 57 -8.66 8.55 -0.06
N ILE A 58 -7.58 8.84 0.64
CA ILE A 58 -7.06 10.20 0.84
C ILE A 58 -5.87 10.40 -0.09
N LEU A 59 -5.81 11.53 -0.78
CA LEU A 59 -4.70 11.91 -1.65
C LEU A 59 -4.54 13.43 -1.70
N SER A 60 -3.37 13.89 -2.14
CA SER A 60 -3.10 15.32 -2.29
C SER A 60 -4.01 15.95 -3.36
N ALA A 61 -4.62 17.10 -3.04
CA ALA A 61 -5.38 17.88 -3.99
C ALA A 61 -4.52 18.33 -5.19
N ALA A 62 -3.25 18.65 -4.95
CA ALA A 62 -2.32 19.02 -6.02
C ALA A 62 -2.07 17.84 -6.97
N TYR A 63 -1.81 16.63 -6.42
CA TYR A 63 -1.66 15.43 -7.25
C TYR A 63 -2.94 15.08 -8.01
N ALA A 64 -4.09 15.19 -7.37
CA ALA A 64 -5.39 14.97 -8.03
C ALA A 64 -5.61 15.88 -9.25
N ALA A 65 -5.15 17.12 -9.16
CA ALA A 65 -5.22 18.08 -10.27
C ALA A 65 -4.26 17.73 -11.44
N GLU A 66 -3.13 17.07 -11.14
CA GLU A 66 -2.18 16.60 -12.16
C GLU A 66 -2.72 15.39 -12.95
N CYS A 67 -3.63 14.59 -12.37
CA CYS A 67 -4.11 13.35 -12.97
C CYS A 67 -5.65 13.27 -13.10
N PRO A 68 -6.29 14.16 -13.85
CA PRO A 68 -7.76 14.23 -13.94
C PRO A 68 -8.41 12.94 -14.49
N SER A 69 -7.74 12.20 -15.36
CA SER A 69 -8.22 10.91 -15.88
C SER A 69 -8.33 9.83 -14.78
N VAL A 70 -7.33 9.76 -13.91
CA VAL A 70 -7.35 8.85 -12.74
C VAL A 70 -8.48 9.24 -11.81
N MET A 71 -8.61 10.53 -11.49
CA MET A 71 -9.70 11.03 -10.65
C MET A 71 -11.08 10.73 -11.23
N GLN A 72 -11.25 10.90 -12.54
CA GLN A 72 -12.49 10.55 -13.22
C GLN A 72 -12.79 9.05 -13.15
N ALA A 73 -11.78 8.19 -13.33
CA ALA A 73 -11.92 6.74 -13.20
C ALA A 73 -12.34 6.34 -11.78
N LEU A 74 -11.68 6.89 -10.77
CA LEU A 74 -12.01 6.65 -9.36
C LEU A 74 -13.43 7.13 -9.01
N HIS A 75 -13.81 8.34 -9.42
CA HIS A 75 -15.17 8.88 -9.17
C HIS A 75 -16.28 8.03 -9.79
N ARG A 76 -16.05 7.51 -11.00
CA ARG A 76 -17.05 6.71 -11.70
C ARG A 76 -17.15 5.28 -11.19
N ARG A 77 -16.02 4.67 -10.82
CA ARG A 77 -15.90 3.22 -10.66
C ARG A 77 -15.63 2.75 -9.25
N ALA A 78 -14.99 3.57 -8.41
CA ALA A 78 -14.66 3.17 -7.05
C ALA A 78 -15.79 3.47 -6.07
N ALA A 79 -16.09 2.51 -5.20
CA ALA A 79 -17.02 2.66 -4.08
C ALA A 79 -16.28 3.15 -2.83
N VAL A 80 -15.48 4.22 -2.99
CA VAL A 80 -14.74 4.85 -1.89
C VAL A 80 -15.07 6.34 -1.81
N LYS A 81 -15.00 6.88 -0.61
CA LYS A 81 -15.04 8.32 -0.37
C LYS A 81 -13.67 8.90 -0.70
N LEU A 82 -13.58 9.71 -1.76
CA LEU A 82 -12.34 10.42 -2.09
C LEU A 82 -12.22 11.67 -1.22
N ILE A 83 -11.08 11.82 -0.54
CA ILE A 83 -10.74 12.98 0.29
C ILE A 83 -9.50 13.63 -0.30
N LEU A 84 -9.65 14.88 -0.75
CA LEU A 84 -8.55 15.69 -1.26
C LEU A 84 -7.97 16.51 -0.12
N ALA A 85 -6.70 16.25 0.20
CA ALA A 85 -5.99 16.94 1.27
C ALA A 85 -5.11 18.06 0.72
N ASP A 86 -5.02 19.17 1.45
CA ASP A 86 -4.18 20.31 1.06
C ASP A 86 -2.68 20.05 1.23
N THR A 87 -2.30 18.96 1.95
CA THR A 87 -0.91 18.57 2.14
C THR A 87 -0.31 18.09 0.82
N PRO A 88 0.74 18.75 0.30
CA PRO A 88 1.36 18.32 -0.95
C PRO A 88 2.21 17.05 -0.74
N VAL A 89 2.37 16.26 -1.80
CA VAL A 89 3.46 15.27 -1.89
C VAL A 89 4.75 16.03 -2.18
N THR A 90 5.84 15.67 -1.49
CA THR A 90 7.13 16.37 -1.62
C THR A 90 8.27 15.41 -1.94
N ARG A 91 9.47 15.95 -2.21
CA ARG A 91 10.66 15.16 -2.54
C ARG A 91 11.51 14.77 -1.35
N THR A 92 11.30 15.43 -0.22
CA THR A 92 12.28 15.40 0.89
C THR A 92 11.68 14.79 2.13
N TYR A 93 12.32 13.75 2.65
CA TYR A 93 11.99 13.16 3.94
C TYR A 93 12.19 14.20 5.07
N PRO A 94 11.28 14.27 6.03
CA PRO A 94 10.10 13.41 6.24
C PRO A 94 8.79 13.98 5.64
N ALA A 95 8.81 15.01 4.85
CA ALA A 95 7.58 15.59 4.30
C ALA A 95 6.99 14.77 3.12
N ASP A 96 7.74 13.82 2.58
CA ASP A 96 7.32 12.91 1.51
C ASP A 96 6.46 11.73 2.00
N ILE A 97 6.39 11.50 3.33
CA ILE A 97 5.62 10.38 3.91
C ILE A 97 4.19 10.75 4.34
N ALA A 98 3.69 11.91 3.93
CA ALA A 98 2.41 12.45 4.40
C ALA A 98 1.21 11.51 4.27
N TYR A 99 1.25 10.56 3.35
CA TYR A 99 0.21 9.56 3.08
C TYR A 99 0.64 8.13 3.38
N ASN A 100 1.89 7.92 3.82
CA ASN A 100 2.48 6.59 3.98
C ASN A 100 2.10 5.98 5.33
N ILE A 101 1.04 5.18 5.33
CA ILE A 101 0.46 4.55 6.52
C ILE A 101 0.30 3.05 6.32
N CYS A 102 0.41 2.29 7.42
CA CYS A 102 -0.01 0.90 7.49
C CYS A 102 -1.27 0.79 8.36
N ILE A 103 -2.31 0.18 7.83
CA ILE A 103 -3.51 -0.16 8.57
C ILE A 103 -3.48 -1.65 8.89
N HIS A 104 -3.62 -1.99 10.18
CA HIS A 104 -3.84 -3.35 10.61
C HIS A 104 -5.01 -3.40 11.60
N ARG A 105 -6.09 -4.07 11.21
CA ARG A 105 -7.35 -4.08 11.96
C ARG A 105 -7.84 -2.64 12.23
N LYS A 106 -8.01 -2.24 13.49
CA LYS A 106 -8.39 -0.88 13.89
C LYS A 106 -7.21 -0.03 14.40
N ASN A 107 -5.99 -0.36 13.96
CA ASN A 107 -4.80 0.43 14.25
C ASN A 107 -4.21 1.04 12.98
N LEU A 108 -3.85 2.32 13.04
CA LEU A 108 -3.07 3.04 12.04
C LEU A 108 -1.66 3.21 12.56
N TYR A 109 -0.69 2.61 11.90
CA TYR A 109 0.74 2.78 12.17
C TYR A 109 1.34 3.76 11.18
N GLY A 110 2.11 4.71 11.67
CA GLY A 110 2.80 5.70 10.87
C GLY A 110 3.67 6.64 11.70
N PHE A 111 4.47 7.46 11.06
CA PHE A 111 5.22 8.51 11.75
C PHE A 111 4.30 9.73 11.92
N LEU A 112 3.40 9.66 12.92
CA LEU A 112 2.25 10.54 13.09
C LEU A 112 2.53 12.04 12.94
N PRO A 113 3.66 12.61 13.47
CA PRO A 113 3.93 14.05 13.34
C PRO A 113 4.09 14.54 11.89
N HIS A 114 4.30 13.63 10.94
CA HIS A 114 4.56 13.95 9.54
C HIS A 114 3.46 13.47 8.59
N LEU A 115 2.40 12.86 9.12
CA LEU A 115 1.23 12.49 8.32
C LEU A 115 0.37 13.73 8.02
N ALA A 116 -0.30 13.71 6.88
CA ALA A 116 -1.27 14.74 6.51
C ALA A 116 -2.37 14.84 7.58
N PRO A 117 -2.78 16.06 8.01
CA PRO A 117 -3.86 16.22 8.99
C PRO A 117 -5.15 15.50 8.58
N ALA A 118 -5.47 15.48 7.28
CA ALA A 118 -6.64 14.78 6.75
C ALA A 118 -6.59 13.26 6.99
N VAL A 119 -5.39 12.66 6.97
CA VAL A 119 -5.19 11.23 7.27
C VAL A 119 -5.52 10.96 8.75
N LEU A 120 -4.99 11.78 9.65
CA LEU A 120 -5.23 11.63 11.09
C LEU A 120 -6.70 11.87 11.46
N GLN A 121 -7.32 12.91 10.89
CA GLN A 121 -8.73 13.24 11.11
C GLN A 121 -9.65 12.12 10.61
N GLU A 122 -9.39 11.57 9.41
CA GLU A 122 -10.22 10.50 8.86
C GLU A 122 -10.04 9.19 9.64
N ALA A 123 -8.82 8.89 10.10
CA ALA A 123 -8.57 7.75 10.98
C ALA A 123 -9.36 7.87 12.30
N GLN A 124 -9.33 9.04 12.93
CA GLN A 124 -10.10 9.31 14.15
C GLN A 124 -11.61 9.23 13.90
N ARG A 125 -12.11 9.79 12.79
CA ARG A 125 -13.53 9.73 12.41
C ARG A 125 -14.04 8.30 12.25
N GLN A 126 -13.17 7.38 11.83
CA GLN A 126 -13.49 5.97 11.64
C GLN A 126 -13.04 5.08 12.81
N ASP A 127 -12.77 5.66 13.98
CA ASP A 127 -12.38 4.95 15.22
C ASP A 127 -11.12 4.08 15.09
N TYR A 128 -10.11 4.55 14.33
CA TYR A 128 -8.80 3.91 14.32
C TYR A 128 -7.93 4.43 15.47
N ALA A 129 -7.28 3.51 16.17
CA ALA A 129 -6.25 3.86 17.15
C ALA A 129 -4.96 4.28 16.44
N LEU A 130 -4.45 5.45 16.76
CA LEU A 130 -3.23 5.99 16.18
C LEU A 130 -2.00 5.45 16.91
N ARG A 131 -1.09 4.81 16.19
CA ARG A 131 0.15 4.20 16.69
C ARG A 131 1.35 4.85 16.04
N SER A 132 2.05 5.69 16.80
CA SER A 132 3.26 6.34 16.30
C SER A 132 4.42 5.36 16.25
N VAL A 133 5.01 5.18 15.07
CA VAL A 133 6.26 4.45 14.85
C VAL A 133 7.28 5.39 14.22
N LYS A 134 8.58 5.10 14.41
CA LYS A 134 9.63 5.92 13.79
C LYS A 134 9.87 5.58 12.31
N GLN A 135 9.27 4.48 11.81
CA GLN A 135 9.30 4.14 10.40
C GLN A 135 8.41 5.12 9.61
N GLY A 136 9.04 5.95 8.78
CA GLY A 136 8.32 6.94 7.96
C GLY A 136 7.51 6.29 6.84
N TYR A 137 8.06 5.25 6.24
CA TYR A 137 7.41 4.53 5.14
C TYR A 137 6.64 3.30 5.65
N ALA A 138 5.76 3.50 6.63
CA ALA A 138 5.04 2.40 7.28
C ALA A 138 4.18 1.58 6.30
N GLY A 139 3.59 2.22 5.30
CA GLY A 139 2.79 1.55 4.26
C GLY A 139 3.63 0.72 3.28
N CYS A 140 4.88 1.16 3.02
CA CYS A 140 5.84 0.35 2.26
C CYS A 140 6.40 -0.79 3.10
N ALA A 141 6.61 -0.57 4.40
CA ALA A 141 7.33 -1.49 5.26
C ALA A 141 6.49 -2.68 5.72
N ALA A 142 5.16 -2.66 5.52
CA ALA A 142 4.29 -3.71 6.03
C ALA A 142 3.10 -4.03 5.12
N LEU A 143 2.69 -5.30 5.13
CA LEU A 143 1.41 -5.79 4.59
C LEU A 143 0.54 -6.31 5.74
N SER A 144 -0.77 -6.12 5.61
CA SER A 144 -1.74 -6.57 6.60
C SER A 144 -2.75 -7.53 5.97
N CYS A 145 -2.74 -8.80 6.37
CA CYS A 145 -3.66 -9.82 5.88
C CYS A 145 -4.34 -10.54 7.04
N GLY A 146 -5.63 -10.34 7.19
CA GLY A 146 -6.39 -10.89 8.32
C GLY A 146 -5.82 -10.44 9.67
N ASN A 147 -5.38 -11.38 10.52
CA ASN A 147 -4.71 -11.10 11.79
C ASN A 147 -3.18 -11.03 11.66
N THR A 148 -2.62 -11.32 10.49
CA THR A 148 -1.17 -11.34 10.28
C THR A 148 -0.69 -9.99 9.74
N LEU A 149 0.32 -9.44 10.41
CA LEU A 149 1.09 -8.29 9.92
C LEU A 149 2.46 -8.79 9.47
N ILE A 150 2.79 -8.54 8.21
CA ILE A 150 3.99 -9.03 7.52
C ILE A 150 4.94 -7.84 7.39
N THR A 151 6.12 -7.90 7.99
CA THR A 151 7.08 -6.78 7.96
C THR A 151 8.50 -7.25 8.26
N ALA A 152 9.50 -6.51 7.78
CA ALA A 152 10.89 -6.60 8.23
C ALA A 152 11.25 -5.51 9.25
N ASP A 153 10.36 -4.53 9.47
CA ASP A 153 10.64 -3.41 10.38
C ASP A 153 10.38 -3.80 11.84
N PRO A 154 11.41 -3.78 12.72
CA PRO A 154 11.25 -4.21 14.11
C PRO A 154 10.42 -3.24 14.95
N ALA A 155 10.28 -1.97 14.56
CA ALA A 155 9.46 -1.01 15.32
C ALA A 155 7.98 -1.24 15.04
N ILE A 156 7.61 -1.46 13.78
CA ILE A 156 6.25 -1.84 13.38
C ILE A 156 5.90 -3.20 13.99
N ALA A 157 6.81 -4.18 13.90
CA ALA A 157 6.60 -5.53 14.46
C ALA A 157 6.27 -5.50 15.96
N ARG A 158 7.07 -4.76 16.75
CA ARG A 158 6.83 -4.61 18.21
C ARG A 158 5.52 -3.92 18.51
N ALA A 159 5.20 -2.84 17.78
CA ALA A 159 3.95 -2.10 17.98
C ALA A 159 2.73 -2.97 17.66
N ALA A 160 2.76 -3.69 16.53
CA ALA A 160 1.68 -4.56 16.12
C ALA A 160 1.50 -5.77 17.06
N ALA A 161 2.60 -6.38 17.53
CA ALA A 161 2.54 -7.46 18.50
C ALA A 161 1.92 -7.01 19.83
N ALA A 162 2.24 -5.79 20.29
CA ALA A 162 1.62 -5.20 21.48
C ALA A 162 0.11 -4.95 21.33
N ASP A 163 -0.36 -4.72 20.09
CA ASP A 163 -1.78 -4.59 19.75
C ASP A 163 -2.44 -5.96 19.42
N GLY A 164 -1.74 -7.09 19.63
CA GLY A 164 -2.27 -8.45 19.48
C GLY A 164 -2.27 -8.99 18.05
N ALA A 165 -1.43 -8.46 17.16
CA ALA A 165 -1.24 -9.00 15.82
C ALA A 165 -0.40 -10.29 15.85
N ASP A 166 -0.70 -11.22 14.94
CA ASP A 166 0.25 -12.26 14.55
C ASP A 166 1.29 -11.62 13.62
N VAL A 167 2.53 -11.48 14.08
CA VAL A 167 3.58 -10.83 13.30
C VAL A 167 4.42 -11.87 12.57
N LEU A 168 4.48 -11.75 11.24
CA LEU A 168 5.39 -12.50 10.40
C LEU A 168 6.57 -11.61 10.00
N LEU A 169 7.75 -11.88 10.59
CA LEU A 169 8.98 -11.21 10.21
C LEU A 169 9.53 -11.76 8.88
N THR A 170 9.87 -10.85 7.96
CA THR A 170 10.39 -11.17 6.62
C THR A 170 11.89 -10.91 6.52
N GLU A 171 12.63 -11.28 7.58
CA GLU A 171 14.09 -11.17 7.57
C GLU A 171 14.68 -12.02 6.43
N GLY A 172 15.55 -11.40 5.62
CA GLY A 172 16.20 -12.06 4.50
C GLY A 172 15.45 -12.03 3.17
N GLU A 173 14.23 -11.46 3.10
CA GLU A 173 13.59 -11.17 1.83
C GLU A 173 14.33 -10.06 1.08
N ASN A 174 14.70 -10.37 -0.15
CA ASN A 174 15.40 -9.41 -1.01
C ASN A 174 14.39 -8.72 -1.92
N VAL A 175 14.07 -7.47 -1.59
CA VAL A 175 13.17 -6.63 -2.38
C VAL A 175 13.98 -5.56 -3.09
N SER A 176 13.95 -5.52 -4.40
CA SER A 176 14.61 -4.49 -5.19
C SER A 176 13.78 -3.20 -5.24
N LEU A 177 14.45 -2.04 -5.25
CA LEU A 177 13.85 -0.74 -5.51
C LEU A 177 14.82 0.09 -6.35
N ALA A 178 14.38 0.55 -7.51
CA ALA A 178 15.20 1.29 -8.44
C ALA A 178 15.79 2.58 -7.81
N GLY A 179 17.11 2.68 -7.80
CA GLY A 179 17.83 3.84 -7.25
C GLY A 179 17.99 3.84 -5.73
N TYR A 180 17.67 2.73 -5.04
CA TYR A 180 17.89 2.49 -3.62
C TYR A 180 18.60 1.15 -3.38
N ASN A 181 19.17 0.97 -2.19
CA ASN A 181 19.88 -0.26 -1.84
C ASN A 181 18.92 -1.45 -1.65
N SER A 182 17.69 -1.19 -1.21
CA SER A 182 16.63 -2.17 -1.04
C SER A 182 15.27 -1.49 -1.03
N GLY A 183 14.24 -2.25 -1.41
CA GLY A 183 12.84 -1.88 -1.24
C GLY A 183 12.25 -2.50 0.04
N PHE A 184 10.94 -2.39 0.17
CA PHE A 184 10.17 -2.88 1.29
C PHE A 184 9.14 -3.92 0.86
N ILE A 185 8.80 -4.82 1.77
CA ILE A 185 7.84 -5.91 1.48
C ILE A 185 6.43 -5.41 1.16
N GLY A 186 5.99 -4.34 1.81
CA GLY A 186 4.69 -3.72 1.56
C GLY A 186 4.62 -2.99 0.22
N GLY A 187 5.75 -2.43 -0.22
CA GLY A 187 5.88 -1.84 -1.55
C GLY A 187 5.96 -2.88 -2.68
N ALA A 188 6.33 -4.12 -2.33
CA ALA A 188 6.41 -5.23 -3.30
C ALA A 188 5.08 -5.94 -3.53
N GLY A 189 3.97 -5.53 -2.90
CA GLY A 189 2.70 -6.21 -3.08
C GLY A 189 1.49 -5.49 -2.51
N GLY A 190 0.39 -6.20 -2.41
CA GLY A 190 -0.85 -5.72 -1.81
C GLY A 190 -1.75 -6.85 -1.37
N VAL A 191 -2.75 -6.52 -0.54
CA VAL A 191 -3.64 -7.52 0.07
C VAL A 191 -5.08 -7.25 -0.33
N CYS A 192 -5.77 -8.29 -0.76
CA CYS A 192 -7.22 -8.27 -0.94
C CYS A 192 -7.85 -9.52 -0.36
N GLY A 193 -8.71 -9.36 0.64
CA GLY A 193 -9.27 -10.49 1.40
C GLY A 193 -8.19 -11.25 2.15
N ASP A 194 -8.09 -12.54 1.87
CA ASP A 194 -7.10 -13.48 2.41
C ASP A 194 -5.91 -13.73 1.47
N THR A 195 -5.78 -12.92 0.43
CA THR A 195 -4.79 -13.10 -0.63
C THR A 195 -3.79 -11.95 -0.67
N VAL A 196 -2.51 -12.29 -0.69
CA VAL A 196 -1.39 -11.37 -0.95
C VAL A 196 -0.96 -11.51 -2.40
N PHE A 197 -0.95 -10.39 -3.11
CA PHE A 197 -0.42 -10.28 -4.47
C PHE A 197 0.97 -9.68 -4.41
N PHE A 198 1.95 -10.26 -5.10
CA PHE A 198 3.31 -9.75 -5.13
C PHE A 198 3.76 -9.40 -6.56
N PHE A 199 4.48 -8.31 -6.68
CA PHE A 199 5.28 -7.99 -7.86
C PHE A 199 6.55 -8.86 -7.86
N GLY A 200 6.44 -10.07 -8.41
CA GLY A 200 7.48 -11.08 -8.39
C GLY A 200 7.24 -12.20 -7.37
N MET A 201 8.20 -13.12 -7.29
CA MET A 201 8.12 -14.32 -6.48
C MET A 201 8.77 -14.11 -5.10
N PRO A 202 8.05 -14.28 -3.99
CA PRO A 202 8.65 -14.30 -2.65
C PRO A 202 9.52 -15.57 -2.47
N SER A 203 10.41 -15.55 -1.48
CA SER A 203 11.18 -16.74 -1.12
C SER A 203 10.27 -17.92 -0.76
N SER A 204 10.77 -19.14 -0.90
CA SER A 204 10.04 -20.35 -0.49
C SER A 204 9.70 -20.33 1.01
N ALA A 205 10.55 -19.69 1.83
CA ALA A 205 10.34 -19.54 3.27
C ALA A 205 9.13 -18.62 3.55
N LEU A 206 9.07 -17.45 2.93
CA LEU A 206 7.96 -16.51 3.08
C LEU A 206 6.67 -17.11 2.51
N TYR A 207 6.74 -17.71 1.32
CA TYR A 207 5.61 -18.41 0.69
C TYR A 207 5.02 -19.48 1.61
N GLY A 208 5.87 -20.36 2.17
CA GLY A 208 5.46 -21.40 3.11
C GLY A 208 4.87 -20.86 4.40
N ALA A 209 5.46 -19.80 4.96
CA ALA A 209 5.00 -19.17 6.19
C ALA A 209 3.62 -18.49 6.03
N LEU A 210 3.32 -17.91 4.86
CA LEU A 210 2.01 -17.33 4.53
C LEU A 210 0.96 -18.43 4.37
N ASN A 211 1.28 -19.49 3.60
CA ASN A 211 0.37 -20.62 3.41
C ASN A 211 0.02 -21.32 4.73
N ALA A 212 1.00 -21.47 5.63
CA ALA A 212 0.78 -22.06 6.96
C ALA A 212 -0.21 -21.22 7.84
N ARG A 213 -0.42 -19.95 7.48
CA ARG A 213 -1.41 -19.05 8.11
C ARG A 213 -2.74 -18.98 7.36
N GLY A 214 -2.91 -19.80 6.32
CA GLY A 214 -4.09 -19.77 5.46
C GLY A 214 -4.14 -18.56 4.52
N ILE A 215 -3.02 -17.86 4.33
CA ILE A 215 -2.92 -16.72 3.43
C ILE A 215 -2.56 -17.23 2.03
N HIS A 216 -3.39 -16.92 1.05
CA HIS A 216 -3.12 -17.22 -0.34
C HIS A 216 -2.07 -16.27 -0.91
N VAL A 217 -1.18 -16.79 -1.75
CA VAL A 217 -0.10 -16.02 -2.37
C VAL A 217 -0.24 -16.10 -3.89
N ILE A 218 -0.28 -14.94 -4.53
CA ILE A 218 -0.25 -14.79 -5.99
C ILE A 218 0.99 -13.97 -6.34
N ALA A 219 1.95 -14.61 -6.99
CA ALA A 219 3.07 -13.94 -7.65
C ALA A 219 2.63 -13.54 -9.05
N LEU A 220 2.74 -12.26 -9.39
CA LEU A 220 2.28 -11.74 -10.69
C LEU A 220 3.22 -12.13 -11.83
N ASP A 221 4.47 -12.46 -11.51
CA ASP A 221 5.42 -13.13 -12.41
C ASP A 221 6.46 -13.97 -11.64
N GLY A 222 7.45 -14.53 -12.33
CA GLY A 222 8.52 -15.35 -11.75
C GLY A 222 9.81 -14.59 -11.42
N THR A 223 9.82 -13.26 -11.54
CA THR A 223 11.00 -12.43 -11.21
C THR A 223 11.18 -12.27 -9.70
N PRO A 224 12.35 -11.85 -9.19
CA PRO A 224 12.51 -11.47 -7.79
C PRO A 224 11.59 -10.31 -7.40
N LEU A 225 11.23 -10.22 -6.10
CA LEU A 225 10.38 -9.16 -5.58
C LEU A 225 10.92 -7.77 -5.90
N ALA A 226 10.02 -6.89 -6.35
CA ALA A 226 10.32 -5.49 -6.64
C ALA A 226 9.30 -4.56 -5.98
N ASP A 227 9.79 -3.48 -5.38
CA ASP A 227 8.98 -2.45 -4.73
C ASP A 227 8.56 -1.39 -5.76
N PHE A 228 7.25 -1.27 -5.95
CA PHE A 228 6.59 -0.26 -6.78
C PHE A 228 5.58 0.57 -5.97
N GLY A 229 5.74 0.64 -4.63
CA GLY A 229 4.85 1.35 -3.73
C GLY A 229 3.55 0.61 -3.41
N GLY A 230 3.53 -0.69 -3.67
CA GLY A 230 2.43 -1.60 -3.35
C GLY A 230 1.24 -1.54 -4.30
N ILE A 231 0.24 -2.37 -4.00
CA ILE A 231 -1.04 -2.43 -4.71
C ILE A 231 -2.13 -1.95 -3.76
N ARG A 232 -2.95 -0.98 -4.18
CA ARG A 232 -4.12 -0.55 -3.44
C ARG A 232 -5.38 -1.10 -4.08
N PHE A 233 -6.08 -1.97 -3.36
CA PHE A 233 -7.37 -2.47 -3.80
C PHE A 233 -8.48 -1.58 -3.27
N VAL A 234 -9.35 -1.10 -4.15
CA VAL A 234 -10.54 -0.31 -3.81
C VAL A 234 -11.78 -0.99 -4.38
N ARG A 235 -12.87 -1.02 -3.61
CA ARG A 235 -14.10 -1.67 -4.06
C ARG A 235 -14.65 -1.00 -5.31
N LEU A 236 -15.15 -1.82 -6.22
CA LEU A 236 -15.90 -1.38 -7.38
C LEU A 236 -17.27 -0.85 -6.92
N ARG A 237 -17.73 0.21 -7.56
CA ARG A 237 -19.10 0.69 -7.37
C ARG A 237 -20.06 -0.28 -8.08
N ALA A 238 -21.08 -0.73 -7.35
CA ALA A 238 -22.15 -1.56 -7.87
C ALA A 238 -22.98 -0.82 -8.94
#